data_adb17642d994da37109c6e5155bbef8d
#
_entry.id   adb17642d994da37109c6e5155bbef8d
#
_cell.length_a   1.000
_cell.length_b   1.000
_cell.length_c   1.000
_cell.angle_alpha   90.00
_cell.angle_beta   90.00
_cell.angle_gamma   90.00
#
_symmetry.space_group_name_H-M   'P 1'
#
loop_
_entity.id
_entity.type
_entity.pdbx_description
1 polymer ?
#
loop_
_entity_poly.entity_id
_entity_poly.type
_entity_poly.pdbx_seq_one_letter_code
_entity_poly.pdbx_strand_id
1 'polypeptide(L)'
;MFRKVFFWLHLSAGVLAGLIILMMSVTGVLMTYERQLQVWEDGPYYYQPAPGEQRLTVDQLIHAANRTEGFETDNLILASADDAPFIARMGRSQTQHLNPYTGEIYTPHSDSLSGFFANVRSLHRWFMTTGEARSTARDITGAANLLFLFLLLSGSYLWLPKVFTWGTLKVRVWFNPLANTTASRDFNWHHVFAFWAAIPLIVIIPTASVFNYGWANTLVYTLAGDTPPERSNSAPPNPHNEPRNAVSLDMLASTAQSYSANWKTLSFSLPAPGAQNVTFTLDEGNGGEPQKRHTVTINRISGAAVAYVPFTDQSPGVQARRWVRFLHTGEALGLTGQTLAGLASAAAALLVWTGLSLALRRFMRWRVRANNSDSEAAAQRISSAD
;
A
#
# COMPACT_ATOMS: atom_id res chain seq x y z
N MET A 1 -29.80 23.65 10.05
CA MET A 1 -29.51 22.73 11.17
C MET A 1 -28.44 21.68 10.76
N PHE A 2 -28.63 20.89 9.74
CA PHE A 2 -27.71 19.81 9.30
C PHE A 2 -26.26 20.24 9.10
N ARG A 3 -26.00 21.36 8.38
CA ARG A 3 -24.63 21.83 8.11
C ARG A 3 -23.83 22.15 9.41
N LYS A 4 -24.53 22.57 10.48
CA LYS A 4 -23.93 22.84 11.78
C LYS A 4 -23.51 21.53 12.49
N VAL A 5 -24.36 20.51 12.39
CA VAL A 5 -24.09 19.16 12.92
C VAL A 5 -22.90 18.56 12.18
N PHE A 6 -22.93 18.52 10.82
CA PHE A 6 -21.80 18.00 10.03
C PHE A 6 -20.51 18.75 10.30
N PHE A 7 -20.54 20.07 10.50
CA PHE A 7 -19.35 20.83 10.86
C PHE A 7 -18.73 20.36 12.18
N TRP A 8 -19.53 20.17 13.22
CA TRP A 8 -19.03 19.72 14.52
C TRP A 8 -18.53 18.28 14.48
N LEU A 9 -19.24 17.40 13.79
CA LEU A 9 -18.80 16.00 13.59
C LEU A 9 -17.48 15.94 12.79
N HIS A 10 -17.37 16.72 11.72
CA HIS A 10 -16.14 16.83 10.93
C HIS A 10 -14.96 17.35 11.79
N LEU A 11 -15.19 18.41 12.55
CA LEU A 11 -14.17 18.96 13.44
C LEU A 11 -13.72 17.93 14.49
N SER A 12 -14.66 17.27 15.16
CA SER A 12 -14.37 16.26 16.18
C SER A 12 -13.62 15.06 15.59
N ALA A 13 -14.07 14.54 14.47
CA ALA A 13 -13.39 13.44 13.76
C ALA A 13 -11.96 13.84 13.34
N GLY A 14 -11.79 15.07 12.83
CA GLY A 14 -10.48 15.60 12.44
C GLY A 14 -9.51 15.76 13.61
N VAL A 15 -10.00 16.18 14.78
CA VAL A 15 -9.16 16.28 16.00
C VAL A 15 -8.80 14.89 16.52
N LEU A 16 -9.75 13.95 16.54
CA LEU A 16 -9.53 12.58 17.05
C LEU A 16 -8.57 11.77 16.19
N ALA A 17 -8.73 11.79 14.87
CA ALA A 17 -7.96 10.96 13.97
C ALA A 17 -6.79 11.69 13.27
N GLY A 18 -6.71 13.02 13.42
CA GLY A 18 -5.82 13.85 12.62
C GLY A 18 -4.36 13.44 12.66
N LEU A 19 -3.81 13.17 13.84
CA LEU A 19 -2.39 12.77 13.95
C LEU A 19 -2.10 11.43 13.28
N ILE A 20 -3.03 10.47 13.37
CA ILE A 20 -2.88 9.17 12.72
C ILE A 20 -2.99 9.33 11.21
N ILE A 21 -3.96 10.11 10.73
CA ILE A 21 -4.12 10.42 9.30
C ILE A 21 -2.88 11.16 8.77
N LEU A 22 -2.32 12.10 9.54
CA LEU A 22 -1.08 12.80 9.18
C LEU A 22 0.08 11.82 9.00
N MET A 23 0.30 10.94 9.96
CA MET A 23 1.33 9.90 9.88
C MET A 23 1.11 9.01 8.64
N MET A 24 -0.12 8.52 8.41
CA MET A 24 -0.44 7.70 7.25
C MET A 24 -0.24 8.46 5.93
N SER A 25 -0.57 9.74 5.89
CA SER A 25 -0.39 10.57 4.70
C SER A 25 1.09 10.83 4.40
N VAL A 26 1.89 11.18 5.40
CA VAL A 26 3.34 11.41 5.24
C VAL A 26 4.04 10.12 4.81
N THR A 27 3.74 9.00 5.47
CA THR A 27 4.31 7.71 5.09
C THR A 27 3.84 7.26 3.70
N GLY A 28 2.63 7.61 3.28
CA GLY A 28 2.13 7.42 1.91
C GLY A 28 2.96 8.18 0.88
N VAL A 29 3.31 9.44 1.16
CA VAL A 29 4.22 10.23 0.30
C VAL A 29 5.58 9.56 0.18
N LEU A 30 6.16 9.11 1.30
CA LEU A 30 7.47 8.46 1.30
C LEU A 30 7.49 7.18 0.45
N MET A 31 6.38 6.43 0.40
CA MET A 31 6.28 5.19 -0.37
C MET A 31 5.91 5.40 -1.85
N THR A 32 5.68 6.63 -2.31
CA THR A 32 5.17 6.91 -3.66
C THR A 32 6.01 6.25 -4.76
N TYR A 33 7.32 6.33 -4.65
CA TYR A 33 8.27 5.80 -5.65
C TYR A 33 9.12 4.64 -5.11
N GLU A 34 8.60 3.91 -4.13
CA GLU A 34 9.32 2.79 -3.50
C GLU A 34 9.89 1.81 -4.53
N ARG A 35 9.08 1.39 -5.51
CA ARG A 35 9.51 0.42 -6.53
C ARG A 35 10.65 0.95 -7.39
N GLN A 36 10.55 2.20 -7.86
CA GLN A 36 11.57 2.81 -8.71
C GLN A 36 12.88 2.98 -7.98
N LEU A 37 12.82 3.37 -6.70
CA LEU A 37 14.00 3.54 -5.86
C LEU A 37 14.64 2.18 -5.53
N GLN A 38 13.85 1.13 -5.33
CA GLN A 38 14.38 -0.24 -5.15
C GLN A 38 15.05 -0.74 -6.43
N VAL A 39 14.42 -0.59 -7.59
CA VAL A 39 15.04 -0.97 -8.89
C VAL A 39 16.34 -0.18 -9.14
N TRP A 40 16.40 1.08 -8.74
CA TRP A 40 17.62 1.87 -8.83
C TRP A 40 18.71 1.36 -7.85
N GLU A 41 18.33 1.00 -6.62
CA GLU A 41 19.23 0.40 -5.63
C GLU A 41 19.78 -0.94 -6.10
N ASP A 42 18.96 -1.75 -6.77
CA ASP A 42 19.33 -3.08 -7.28
C ASP A 42 20.22 -3.00 -8.53
N GLY A 43 20.39 -1.81 -9.12
CA GLY A 43 21.23 -1.60 -10.32
C GLY A 43 22.64 -2.23 -10.27
N PRO A 44 23.39 -2.13 -9.14
CA PRO A 44 24.69 -2.77 -8.98
C PRO A 44 24.68 -4.31 -9.00
N TYR A 45 23.54 -4.94 -8.82
CA TYR A 45 23.39 -6.41 -8.86
C TYR A 45 23.19 -6.98 -10.25
N TYR A 46 23.09 -6.11 -11.27
CA TYR A 46 23.02 -6.53 -12.64
C TYR A 46 24.41 -6.94 -13.15
N TYR A 47 24.50 -8.13 -13.69
CA TYR A 47 25.74 -8.75 -14.18
C TYR A 47 25.71 -8.85 -15.70
N GLN A 48 26.80 -8.48 -16.36
CA GLN A 48 26.95 -8.63 -17.79
C GLN A 48 27.61 -9.98 -18.10
N PRO A 49 26.83 -11.00 -18.55
CA PRO A 49 27.39 -12.31 -18.80
C PRO A 49 28.36 -12.30 -20.00
N ALA A 50 29.38 -13.13 -19.91
CA ALA A 50 30.26 -13.36 -21.04
C ALA A 50 29.55 -14.13 -22.18
N PRO A 51 29.93 -13.96 -23.45
CA PRO A 51 29.31 -14.71 -24.53
C PRO A 51 29.41 -16.21 -24.29
N GLY A 52 28.26 -16.90 -24.27
CA GLY A 52 28.19 -18.34 -24.04
C GLY A 52 28.20 -18.78 -22.56
N GLU A 53 28.25 -17.86 -21.62
CA GLU A 53 28.11 -18.17 -20.19
C GLU A 53 26.70 -18.71 -19.90
N GLN A 54 26.66 -19.84 -19.19
CA GLN A 54 25.38 -20.49 -18.86
C GLN A 54 24.95 -20.14 -17.44
N ARG A 55 23.65 -19.85 -17.27
CA ARG A 55 23.08 -19.68 -15.96
C ARG A 55 23.13 -20.96 -15.14
N LEU A 56 23.36 -20.81 -13.86
CA LEU A 56 23.20 -21.89 -12.89
C LEU A 56 21.74 -22.34 -12.83
N THR A 57 21.56 -23.62 -12.49
CA THR A 57 20.22 -24.15 -12.26
C THR A 57 19.54 -23.53 -11.05
N VAL A 58 18.22 -23.56 -11.01
CA VAL A 58 17.43 -23.06 -9.87
C VAL A 58 17.85 -23.77 -8.60
N ASP A 59 18.07 -25.09 -8.66
CA ASP A 59 18.52 -25.88 -7.51
C ASP A 59 19.92 -25.45 -7.02
N GLN A 60 20.84 -25.14 -7.93
CA GLN A 60 22.18 -24.64 -7.59
C GLN A 60 22.11 -23.26 -6.94
N LEU A 61 21.23 -22.36 -7.44
CA LEU A 61 21.04 -21.02 -6.90
C LEU A 61 20.39 -21.05 -5.50
N ILE A 62 19.44 -21.96 -5.27
CA ILE A 62 18.87 -22.20 -3.94
C ILE A 62 19.94 -22.68 -2.97
N HIS A 63 20.75 -23.66 -3.41
CA HIS A 63 21.83 -24.16 -2.59
C HIS A 63 22.86 -23.06 -2.29
N ALA A 64 23.17 -22.18 -3.24
CA ALA A 64 24.04 -21.03 -3.04
C ALA A 64 23.45 -20.03 -2.02
N ALA A 65 22.17 -19.69 -2.14
CA ALA A 65 21.48 -18.80 -1.20
C ALA A 65 21.49 -19.35 0.23
N ASN A 66 21.24 -20.65 0.40
CA ASN A 66 21.17 -21.31 1.70
C ASN A 66 22.55 -21.56 2.35
N ARG A 67 23.68 -21.14 1.73
CA ARG A 67 24.98 -21.13 2.38
C ARG A 67 25.09 -20.09 3.50
N THR A 68 24.25 -19.05 3.45
CA THR A 68 24.20 -18.06 4.52
C THR A 68 23.57 -18.67 5.76
N GLU A 69 24.27 -18.62 6.87
CA GLU A 69 23.78 -19.15 8.15
C GLU A 69 22.45 -18.51 8.54
N GLY A 70 21.45 -19.32 8.86
CA GLY A 70 20.11 -18.88 9.24
C GLY A 70 19.23 -18.37 8.09
N PHE A 71 19.64 -18.56 6.82
CA PHE A 71 18.81 -18.24 5.66
C PHE A 71 18.32 -19.52 5.00
N GLU A 72 17.00 -19.70 5.00
CA GLU A 72 16.32 -20.78 4.29
C GLU A 72 15.37 -20.18 3.26
N THR A 73 15.64 -20.42 2.00
CA THR A 73 14.85 -19.93 0.88
C THR A 73 13.44 -20.50 0.92
N ASP A 74 12.42 -19.65 0.91
CA ASP A 74 11.02 -20.04 0.83
C ASP A 74 10.32 -19.54 -0.46
N ASN A 75 10.86 -18.48 -1.06
CA ASN A 75 10.31 -17.91 -2.28
C ASN A 75 11.42 -17.45 -3.21
N LEU A 76 11.17 -17.57 -4.50
CA LEU A 76 12.13 -17.29 -5.56
C LEU A 76 11.55 -16.37 -6.61
N ILE A 77 12.39 -15.51 -7.17
CA ILE A 77 12.07 -14.67 -8.32
C ILE A 77 13.20 -14.77 -9.33
N LEU A 78 12.84 -15.25 -10.52
CA LEU A 78 13.69 -15.29 -11.68
C LEU A 78 13.29 -14.18 -12.64
N ALA A 79 14.27 -13.55 -13.27
CA ALA A 79 14.05 -12.60 -14.35
C ALA A 79 14.41 -13.19 -15.71
N SER A 80 13.69 -12.76 -16.76
CA SER A 80 13.99 -13.17 -18.14
C SER A 80 15.23 -12.46 -18.69
N ALA A 81 15.53 -11.25 -18.21
CA ALA A 81 16.71 -10.49 -18.63
C ALA A 81 18.00 -11.20 -18.19
N ASP A 82 18.95 -11.35 -19.12
CA ASP A 82 20.15 -12.14 -18.88
C ASP A 82 21.07 -11.52 -17.83
N ASP A 83 21.05 -10.21 -17.70
CA ASP A 83 21.83 -9.44 -16.74
C ASP A 83 21.21 -9.32 -15.35
N ALA A 84 19.93 -9.68 -15.20
CA ALA A 84 19.21 -9.49 -13.94
C ALA A 84 19.58 -10.51 -12.86
N PRO A 85 19.64 -10.10 -11.59
CA PRO A 85 19.94 -10.99 -10.48
C PRO A 85 18.84 -12.02 -10.25
N PHE A 86 19.22 -13.15 -9.68
CA PHE A 86 18.32 -14.11 -9.07
C PHE A 86 17.99 -13.63 -7.64
N ILE A 87 16.73 -13.69 -7.26
CA ILE A 87 16.28 -13.22 -5.95
C ILE A 87 15.75 -14.40 -5.13
N ALA A 88 16.40 -14.68 -4.01
CA ALA A 88 15.94 -15.61 -2.98
C ALA A 88 15.37 -14.86 -1.79
N ARG A 89 14.25 -15.33 -1.24
CA ARG A 89 13.61 -14.72 -0.08
C ARG A 89 13.39 -15.76 1.02
N MET A 90 13.49 -15.29 2.27
CA MET A 90 13.07 -16.00 3.48
C MET A 90 12.07 -15.14 4.23
N GLY A 91 10.84 -15.63 4.34
CA GLY A 91 9.74 -14.89 4.94
C GLY A 91 9.42 -13.60 4.16
N ARG A 92 9.13 -12.53 4.90
CA ARG A 92 8.70 -11.24 4.32
C ARG A 92 9.78 -10.16 4.36
N SER A 93 10.87 -10.39 5.06
CA SER A 93 11.85 -9.36 5.37
C SER A 93 13.26 -9.65 4.89
N GLN A 94 13.59 -10.89 4.66
CA GLN A 94 14.94 -11.27 4.24
C GLN A 94 14.96 -11.56 2.74
N THR A 95 15.86 -10.90 2.05
CA THR A 95 16.05 -11.02 0.60
C THR A 95 17.54 -11.09 0.31
N GLN A 96 17.93 -12.02 -0.55
CA GLN A 96 19.27 -12.11 -1.09
C GLN A 96 19.20 -11.99 -2.60
N HIS A 97 20.15 -11.23 -3.16
CA HIS A 97 20.38 -11.13 -4.59
C HIS A 97 21.62 -11.96 -4.94
N LEU A 98 21.49 -12.81 -5.93
CA LEU A 98 22.57 -13.68 -6.36
C LEU A 98 22.90 -13.44 -7.84
N ASN A 99 24.18 -13.54 -8.17
CA ASN A 99 24.61 -13.63 -9.56
C ASN A 99 24.08 -14.94 -10.15
N PRO A 100 23.27 -14.91 -11.22
CA PRO A 100 22.66 -16.12 -11.77
C PRO A 100 23.65 -17.07 -12.48
N TYR A 101 24.89 -16.64 -12.70
CA TYR A 101 25.93 -17.40 -13.37
C TYR A 101 26.96 -18.00 -12.40
N THR A 102 27.34 -17.23 -11.36
CA THR A 102 28.36 -17.66 -10.41
C THR A 102 27.78 -18.18 -9.09
N GLY A 103 26.53 -17.84 -8.77
CA GLY A 103 25.91 -18.10 -7.47
C GLY A 103 26.48 -17.24 -6.35
N GLU A 104 27.24 -16.21 -6.66
CA GLU A 104 27.76 -15.26 -5.69
C GLU A 104 26.60 -14.45 -5.11
N ILE A 105 26.59 -14.35 -3.78
CA ILE A 105 25.60 -13.53 -3.07
C ILE A 105 26.12 -12.10 -3.03
N TYR A 106 25.35 -11.18 -3.58
CA TYR A 106 25.68 -9.77 -3.53
C TYR A 106 25.48 -9.25 -2.11
N THR A 107 26.55 -8.67 -1.54
CA THR A 107 26.46 -8.02 -0.25
C THR A 107 25.57 -6.77 -0.37
N PRO A 108 24.51 -6.64 0.41
CA PRO A 108 23.71 -5.43 0.39
C PRO A 108 24.60 -4.20 0.67
N HIS A 109 24.53 -3.18 -0.17
CA HIS A 109 25.06 -1.88 0.21
C HIS A 109 24.30 -1.42 1.45
N SER A 110 25.03 -0.95 2.47
CA SER A 110 24.56 -0.59 3.81
C SER A 110 23.16 0.03 3.84
N ASP A 111 22.33 -0.37 4.81
CA ASP A 111 21.03 0.19 5.17
C ASP A 111 20.11 0.40 3.97
N SER A 112 19.81 -0.70 3.31
CA SER A 112 19.07 -0.74 2.06
C SER A 112 17.76 0.04 2.11
N LEU A 113 17.40 0.68 1.00
CA LEU A 113 16.09 1.29 0.79
C LEU A 113 14.97 0.26 1.09
N SER A 114 15.21 -1.02 0.87
CA SER A 114 14.28 -2.09 1.21
C SER A 114 13.95 -2.12 2.71
N GLY A 115 14.95 -1.97 3.58
CA GLY A 115 14.79 -1.86 5.03
C GLY A 115 14.06 -0.57 5.43
N PHE A 116 14.44 0.56 4.84
CA PHE A 116 13.75 1.82 5.04
C PHE A 116 12.26 1.72 4.68
N PHE A 117 11.94 1.21 3.49
CA PHE A 117 10.54 1.07 3.06
C PHE A 117 9.77 0.03 3.86
N ALA A 118 10.41 -1.03 4.33
CA ALA A 118 9.79 -1.98 5.25
C ALA A 118 9.36 -1.30 6.56
N ASN A 119 10.22 -0.44 7.13
CA ASN A 119 9.91 0.35 8.32
C ASN A 119 8.81 1.38 8.07
N VAL A 120 8.87 2.12 6.95
CA VAL A 120 7.82 3.08 6.57
C VAL A 120 6.48 2.39 6.38
N ARG A 121 6.42 1.23 5.72
CA ARG A 121 5.19 0.43 5.60
C ARG A 121 4.69 -0.08 6.93
N SER A 122 5.59 -0.51 7.81
CA SER A 122 5.25 -0.95 9.15
C SER A 122 4.66 0.19 9.99
N LEU A 123 5.24 1.39 9.90
CA LEU A 123 4.70 2.60 10.53
C LEU A 123 3.32 2.96 9.96
N HIS A 124 3.18 2.98 8.63
CA HIS A 124 1.95 3.32 7.94
C HIS A 124 0.77 2.42 8.33
N ARG A 125 1.03 1.13 8.53
CA ARG A 125 -0.03 0.13 8.73
C ARG A 125 -0.31 -0.20 10.17
N TRP A 126 0.70 -0.18 11.06
CA TRP A 126 0.59 -0.66 12.44
C TRP A 126 1.62 -0.06 13.41
N PHE A 127 2.02 1.20 13.21
CA PHE A 127 2.90 1.96 14.12
C PHE A 127 4.21 1.25 14.47
N MET A 128 4.78 0.46 13.54
CA MET A 128 5.98 -0.38 13.76
C MET A 128 5.82 -1.41 14.88
N THR A 129 4.61 -1.71 15.33
CA THR A 129 4.38 -2.71 16.37
C THR A 129 4.54 -4.14 15.84
N THR A 130 4.91 -5.05 16.75
CA THR A 130 5.11 -6.48 16.49
C THR A 130 4.25 -7.31 17.46
N GLY A 131 4.18 -8.62 17.26
CA GLY A 131 3.44 -9.51 18.14
C GLY A 131 1.95 -9.17 18.24
N GLU A 132 1.38 -9.32 19.40
CA GLU A 132 -0.04 -9.09 19.67
C GLU A 132 -0.47 -7.63 19.50
N ALA A 133 0.40 -6.67 19.85
CA ALA A 133 0.14 -5.23 19.69
C ALA A 133 -0.14 -4.84 18.23
N ARG A 134 0.35 -5.62 17.25
CA ARG A 134 0.13 -5.36 15.83
C ARG A 134 -1.35 -5.44 15.43
N SER A 135 -2.12 -6.32 16.04
CA SER A 135 -3.55 -6.45 15.77
C SER A 135 -4.29 -5.18 16.21
N THR A 136 -4.05 -4.71 17.45
CA THR A 136 -4.62 -3.47 17.98
C THR A 136 -4.21 -2.25 17.14
N ALA A 137 -2.93 -2.14 16.78
CA ALA A 137 -2.44 -1.05 15.95
C ALA A 137 -3.11 -1.01 14.58
N ARG A 138 -3.35 -2.18 13.96
CA ARG A 138 -4.10 -2.30 12.71
C ARG A 138 -5.55 -1.83 12.86
N ASP A 139 -6.18 -2.15 13.97
CA ASP A 139 -7.57 -1.74 14.22
C ASP A 139 -7.65 -0.21 14.43
N ILE A 140 -6.67 0.40 15.10
CA ILE A 140 -6.57 1.86 15.27
C ILE A 140 -6.36 2.55 13.91
N THR A 141 -5.42 2.09 13.09
CA THR A 141 -5.19 2.67 11.75
C THR A 141 -6.39 2.48 10.84
N GLY A 142 -7.06 1.32 10.95
CA GLY A 142 -8.31 1.04 10.24
C GLY A 142 -9.43 2.00 10.66
N ALA A 143 -9.65 2.20 11.96
CA ALA A 143 -10.65 3.15 12.47
C ALA A 143 -10.34 4.59 12.02
N ALA A 144 -9.06 5.00 12.08
CA ALA A 144 -8.63 6.32 11.59
C ALA A 144 -8.90 6.47 10.07
N ASN A 145 -8.72 5.40 9.28
CA ASN A 145 -9.03 5.41 7.85
C ASN A 145 -10.56 5.55 7.60
N LEU A 146 -11.42 4.92 8.40
CA LEU A 146 -12.87 5.11 8.29
C LEU A 146 -13.29 6.53 8.69
N LEU A 147 -12.66 7.10 9.73
CA LEU A 147 -12.87 8.50 10.08
C LEU A 147 -12.37 9.42 8.95
N PHE A 148 -11.29 9.07 8.27
CA PHE A 148 -10.81 9.83 7.11
C PHE A 148 -11.80 9.79 5.96
N LEU A 149 -12.42 8.63 5.68
CA LEU A 149 -13.51 8.54 4.70
C LEU A 149 -14.68 9.45 5.09
N PHE A 150 -15.09 9.43 6.36
CA PHE A 150 -16.11 10.34 6.87
C PHE A 150 -15.71 11.82 6.70
N LEU A 151 -14.44 12.16 6.99
CA LEU A 151 -13.90 13.52 6.80
C LEU A 151 -13.94 13.93 5.32
N LEU A 152 -13.60 13.04 4.40
CA LEU A 152 -13.67 13.30 2.97
C LEU A 152 -15.12 13.60 2.53
N LEU A 153 -16.08 12.77 2.92
CA LEU A 153 -17.48 12.93 2.55
C LEU A 153 -18.12 14.16 3.20
N SER A 154 -17.95 14.31 4.50
CA SER A 154 -18.48 15.47 5.23
C SER A 154 -17.81 16.78 4.83
N GLY A 155 -16.49 16.73 4.58
CA GLY A 155 -15.72 17.86 4.07
C GLY A 155 -16.17 18.30 2.69
N SER A 156 -16.42 17.37 1.76
CA SER A 156 -16.97 17.64 0.43
C SER A 156 -18.34 18.31 0.52
N TYR A 157 -19.21 17.83 1.42
CA TYR A 157 -20.50 18.48 1.69
C TYR A 157 -20.35 19.91 2.24
N LEU A 158 -19.45 20.11 3.19
CA LEU A 158 -19.17 21.42 3.80
C LEU A 158 -18.48 22.39 2.83
N TRP A 159 -17.72 21.85 1.88
CA TRP A 159 -17.01 22.61 0.84
C TRP A 159 -18.01 23.30 -0.11
N LEU A 160 -19.15 22.69 -0.41
CA LEU A 160 -20.16 23.28 -1.31
C LEU A 160 -20.59 24.67 -0.80
N PRO A 161 -20.56 25.73 -1.63
CA PRO A 161 -21.03 27.04 -1.23
C PRO A 161 -22.56 27.06 -1.09
N LYS A 162 -23.10 27.96 -0.27
CA LYS A 162 -24.55 28.16 -0.17
C LYS A 162 -25.12 28.84 -1.43
N VAL A 163 -24.32 29.69 -2.05
CA VAL A 163 -24.65 30.38 -3.30
C VAL A 163 -23.53 30.08 -4.29
N PHE A 164 -23.90 29.54 -5.43
CA PHE A 164 -22.99 29.21 -6.52
C PHE A 164 -22.75 30.42 -7.40
N THR A 165 -21.64 31.14 -7.17
CA THR A 165 -21.11 32.17 -8.04
C THR A 165 -19.66 31.88 -8.37
N TRP A 166 -19.18 32.42 -9.51
CA TRP A 166 -17.77 32.24 -9.87
C TRP A 166 -16.83 32.78 -8.78
N GLY A 167 -17.15 33.89 -8.13
CA GLY A 167 -16.37 34.44 -7.03
C GLY A 167 -16.28 33.50 -5.82
N THR A 168 -17.38 32.84 -5.44
CA THR A 168 -17.40 31.90 -4.32
C THR A 168 -16.69 30.59 -4.64
N LEU A 169 -16.68 30.14 -5.90
CA LEU A 169 -15.97 28.95 -6.37
C LEU A 169 -14.47 29.23 -6.51
N LYS A 170 -14.10 30.37 -7.10
CA LYS A 170 -12.69 30.74 -7.35
C LYS A 170 -11.84 30.67 -6.08
N VAL A 171 -12.31 31.22 -4.96
CA VAL A 171 -11.57 31.22 -3.69
C VAL A 171 -11.50 29.86 -3.00
N ARG A 172 -12.23 28.86 -3.49
CA ARG A 172 -12.22 27.48 -2.97
C ARG A 172 -11.41 26.53 -3.83
N VAL A 173 -11.24 26.86 -5.11
CA VAL A 173 -10.52 26.05 -6.11
C VAL A 173 -9.10 26.55 -6.30
N TRP A 174 -8.86 27.85 -6.10
CA TRP A 174 -7.56 28.49 -6.30
C TRP A 174 -7.00 29.13 -5.04
N PHE A 175 -5.68 29.15 -4.93
CA PHE A 175 -5.00 29.86 -3.84
C PHE A 175 -5.27 31.36 -3.90
N ASN A 176 -5.58 31.93 -2.78
CA ASN A 176 -5.82 33.37 -2.65
C ASN A 176 -4.55 34.10 -2.20
N PRO A 177 -3.85 34.83 -3.10
CA PRO A 177 -2.65 35.58 -2.74
C PRO A 177 -2.90 36.74 -1.76
N LEU A 178 -4.16 37.16 -1.61
CA LEU A 178 -4.57 38.26 -0.72
C LEU A 178 -4.94 37.76 0.69
N ALA A 179 -4.66 36.51 1.01
CA ALA A 179 -4.90 35.96 2.36
C ALA A 179 -3.81 36.47 3.35
N ASN A 180 -4.00 37.66 3.89
CA ASN A 180 -3.00 38.40 4.69
C ASN A 180 -2.80 37.86 6.12
N THR A 181 -3.66 36.96 6.59
CA THR A 181 -3.52 36.33 7.91
C THR A 181 -3.30 34.83 7.76
N THR A 182 -2.54 34.25 8.69
CA THR A 182 -2.34 32.78 8.73
C THR A 182 -3.67 32.03 8.81
N ALA A 183 -4.67 32.57 9.51
CA ALA A 183 -5.99 31.94 9.60
C ALA A 183 -6.74 31.98 8.26
N SER A 184 -6.67 33.08 7.52
CA SER A 184 -7.27 33.22 6.18
C SER A 184 -6.57 32.31 5.18
N ARG A 185 -5.24 32.25 5.23
CA ARG A 185 -4.42 31.35 4.40
C ARG A 185 -4.77 29.89 4.66
N ASP A 186 -4.74 29.45 5.93
CA ASP A 186 -5.00 28.06 6.30
C ASP A 186 -6.43 27.65 5.92
N PHE A 187 -7.40 28.55 6.04
CA PHE A 187 -8.77 28.34 5.58
C PHE A 187 -8.86 28.15 4.06
N ASN A 188 -8.22 29.03 3.28
CA ASN A 188 -8.18 28.91 1.83
C ASN A 188 -7.46 27.64 1.39
N TRP A 189 -6.28 27.36 1.94
CA TRP A 189 -5.50 26.16 1.62
C TRP A 189 -6.29 24.88 1.92
N HIS A 190 -6.98 24.82 3.06
CA HIS A 190 -7.82 23.68 3.41
C HIS A 190 -8.89 23.41 2.34
N HIS A 191 -9.53 24.46 1.81
CA HIS A 191 -10.53 24.31 0.75
C HIS A 191 -9.91 23.91 -0.60
N VAL A 192 -8.79 24.50 -0.96
CA VAL A 192 -8.12 24.21 -2.25
C VAL A 192 -7.58 22.79 -2.27
N PHE A 193 -6.85 22.38 -1.23
CA PHE A 193 -6.34 21.01 -1.15
C PHE A 193 -7.47 19.98 -1.07
N ALA A 194 -8.56 20.28 -0.35
CA ALA A 194 -9.73 19.40 -0.29
C ALA A 194 -10.34 19.18 -1.67
N PHE A 195 -10.44 20.23 -2.49
CA PHE A 195 -10.99 20.12 -3.85
C PHE A 195 -10.12 19.25 -4.75
N TRP A 196 -8.82 19.58 -4.86
CA TRP A 196 -7.93 18.89 -5.78
C TRP A 196 -7.60 17.46 -5.38
N ALA A 197 -7.52 17.18 -4.08
CA ALA A 197 -7.25 15.85 -3.58
C ALA A 197 -8.50 14.94 -3.49
N ALA A 198 -9.72 15.49 -3.59
CA ALA A 198 -10.95 14.71 -3.38
C ALA A 198 -11.05 13.50 -4.30
N ILE A 199 -10.77 13.67 -5.61
CA ILE A 199 -10.88 12.59 -6.61
C ILE A 199 -9.90 11.45 -6.32
N PRO A 200 -8.58 11.64 -6.17
CA PRO A 200 -7.70 10.54 -5.84
C PRO A 200 -7.96 9.98 -4.43
N LEU A 201 -8.32 10.80 -3.45
CA LEU A 201 -8.62 10.32 -2.09
C LEU A 201 -9.87 9.45 -2.03
N ILE A 202 -10.89 9.68 -2.87
CA ILE A 202 -12.10 8.82 -2.93
C ILE A 202 -11.77 7.41 -3.46
N VAL A 203 -10.60 7.23 -4.07
CA VAL A 203 -10.09 5.92 -4.48
C VAL A 203 -9.19 5.34 -3.39
N ILE A 204 -8.22 6.13 -2.90
CA ILE A 204 -7.19 5.69 -1.95
C ILE A 204 -7.80 5.24 -0.61
N ILE A 205 -8.72 6.03 -0.04
CA ILE A 205 -9.26 5.77 1.30
C ILE A 205 -10.13 4.50 1.35
N PRO A 206 -11.12 4.29 0.46
CA PRO A 206 -11.91 3.06 0.47
C PRO A 206 -11.07 1.81 0.17
N THR A 207 -10.10 1.91 -0.75
CA THR A 207 -9.21 0.78 -1.07
C THR A 207 -8.33 0.38 0.12
N ALA A 208 -7.93 1.32 0.98
CA ALA A 208 -7.24 1.02 2.23
C ALA A 208 -8.11 0.17 3.18
N SER A 209 -9.43 0.42 3.23
CA SER A 209 -10.34 -0.35 4.08
C SER A 209 -10.37 -1.84 3.71
N VAL A 210 -10.17 -2.18 2.43
CA VAL A 210 -10.14 -3.57 1.94
C VAL A 210 -8.97 -4.37 2.53
N PHE A 211 -7.86 -3.71 2.89
CA PHE A 211 -6.71 -4.35 3.52
C PHE A 211 -6.90 -4.61 5.02
N ASN A 212 -7.76 -3.82 5.66
CA ASN A 212 -7.95 -3.87 7.11
C ASN A 212 -9.17 -4.71 7.51
N TYR A 213 -10.24 -4.68 6.71
CA TYR A 213 -11.53 -5.23 7.10
C TYR A 213 -12.02 -6.34 6.18
N GLY A 214 -12.40 -7.49 6.78
CA GLY A 214 -12.97 -8.61 6.03
C GLY A 214 -14.26 -8.24 5.29
N TRP A 215 -15.15 -7.44 5.91
CA TRP A 215 -16.37 -6.97 5.27
C TRP A 215 -16.11 -6.13 4.02
N ALA A 216 -15.08 -5.25 4.05
CA ALA A 216 -14.72 -4.44 2.88
C ALA A 216 -14.12 -5.29 1.76
N ASN A 217 -13.35 -6.34 2.12
CA ASN A 217 -12.89 -7.33 1.15
C ASN A 217 -14.09 -8.08 0.52
N THR A 218 -15.04 -8.58 1.33
CA THR A 218 -16.25 -9.24 0.83
C THR A 218 -17.06 -8.31 -0.09
N LEU A 219 -17.18 -7.03 0.28
CA LEU A 219 -17.89 -6.04 -0.52
C LEU A 219 -17.30 -5.91 -1.94
N VAL A 220 -15.97 -5.96 -2.10
CA VAL A 220 -15.33 -5.93 -3.44
C VAL A 220 -15.81 -7.11 -4.30
N TYR A 221 -15.84 -8.32 -3.73
CA TYR A 221 -16.33 -9.50 -4.45
C TYR A 221 -17.82 -9.38 -4.77
N THR A 222 -18.64 -8.99 -3.80
CA THR A 222 -20.10 -8.83 -3.99
C THR A 222 -20.42 -7.79 -5.09
N LEU A 223 -19.73 -6.65 -5.10
CA LEU A 223 -19.91 -5.62 -6.13
C LEU A 223 -19.47 -6.09 -7.53
N ALA A 224 -18.54 -7.04 -7.58
CA ALA A 224 -18.12 -7.71 -8.83
C ALA A 224 -19.04 -8.89 -9.22
N GLY A 225 -20.13 -9.16 -8.48
CA GLY A 225 -21.04 -10.27 -8.73
C GLY A 225 -20.46 -11.65 -8.37
N ASP A 226 -19.52 -11.68 -7.41
CA ASP A 226 -18.76 -12.87 -7.04
C ASP A 226 -18.75 -13.07 -5.52
N THR A 227 -18.21 -14.19 -5.06
CA THR A 227 -17.97 -14.48 -3.65
C THR A 227 -16.47 -14.63 -3.37
N PRO A 228 -15.99 -14.16 -2.21
CA PRO A 228 -14.61 -14.41 -1.82
C PRO A 228 -14.29 -15.90 -1.88
N PRO A 229 -13.12 -16.31 -2.42
CA PRO A 229 -12.71 -17.69 -2.39
C PRO A 229 -12.64 -18.18 -0.94
N GLU A 230 -13.19 -19.36 -0.70
CA GLU A 230 -13.06 -20.00 0.59
C GLU A 230 -11.57 -20.18 0.92
N ARG A 231 -11.23 -19.89 2.16
CA ARG A 231 -9.88 -20.24 2.64
C ARG A 231 -9.79 -21.75 2.56
N SER A 232 -8.92 -22.25 1.71
CA SER A 232 -8.63 -23.67 1.66
C SER A 232 -8.18 -24.11 3.07
N ASN A 233 -9.06 -24.79 3.77
CA ASN A 233 -8.73 -25.50 5.01
C ASN A 233 -8.08 -26.86 4.69
N SER A 234 -7.46 -26.99 3.49
CA SER A 234 -6.69 -28.15 3.16
C SER A 234 -5.64 -28.34 4.26
N ALA A 235 -5.65 -29.51 4.86
CA ALA A 235 -4.57 -29.88 5.77
C ALA A 235 -3.23 -29.64 5.07
N PRO A 236 -2.21 -29.16 5.79
CA PRO A 236 -0.88 -29.02 5.21
C PRO A 236 -0.50 -30.36 4.54
N PRO A 237 0.19 -30.32 3.40
CA PRO A 237 0.63 -31.53 2.72
C PRO A 237 1.33 -32.43 3.73
N ASN A 238 1.04 -33.74 3.67
CA ASN A 238 1.67 -34.69 4.57
C ASN A 238 3.14 -34.87 4.15
N PRO A 239 4.12 -34.55 5.00
CA PRO A 239 5.53 -34.68 4.68
C PRO A 239 5.94 -36.11 4.28
N HIS A 240 5.22 -37.14 4.76
CA HIS A 240 5.47 -38.53 4.38
C HIS A 240 5.05 -38.86 2.94
N ASN A 241 4.29 -37.99 2.28
CA ASN A 241 3.87 -38.14 0.89
C ASN A 241 4.80 -37.39 -0.08
N GLU A 242 6.06 -37.11 0.31
CA GLU A 242 7.01 -36.46 -0.57
C GLU A 242 7.18 -37.27 -1.88
N PRO A 243 7.02 -36.62 -3.04
CA PRO A 243 7.15 -37.30 -4.32
C PRO A 243 8.56 -37.87 -4.50
N ARG A 244 8.69 -39.19 -4.58
CA ARG A 244 10.00 -39.87 -4.71
C ARG A 244 10.69 -39.59 -6.04
N ASN A 245 9.92 -39.22 -7.08
CA ASN A 245 10.40 -38.98 -8.44
C ASN A 245 10.00 -37.55 -8.89
N ALA A 246 10.13 -36.56 -8.01
CA ALA A 246 9.87 -35.18 -8.40
C ALA A 246 10.89 -34.73 -9.48
N VAL A 247 10.39 -34.07 -10.51
CA VAL A 247 11.24 -33.39 -11.50
C VAL A 247 11.92 -32.17 -10.86
N SER A 248 13.08 -31.80 -11.41
CA SER A 248 13.86 -30.67 -10.92
C SER A 248 13.06 -29.34 -10.97
N LEU A 249 13.38 -28.42 -10.07
CA LEU A 249 12.76 -27.10 -10.09
C LEU A 249 13.06 -26.34 -11.38
N ASP A 250 14.20 -26.58 -12.01
CA ASP A 250 14.52 -26.04 -13.33
C ASP A 250 13.55 -26.48 -14.41
N MET A 251 13.23 -27.76 -14.45
CA MET A 251 12.28 -28.28 -15.42
C MET A 251 10.89 -27.73 -15.20
N LEU A 252 10.46 -27.61 -13.93
CA LEU A 252 9.18 -26.99 -13.58
C LEU A 252 9.15 -25.51 -13.96
N ALA A 253 10.23 -24.76 -13.68
CA ALA A 253 10.36 -23.35 -14.04
C ALA A 253 10.37 -23.16 -15.56
N SER A 254 11.11 -23.98 -16.31
CA SER A 254 11.14 -23.97 -17.78
C SER A 254 9.75 -24.26 -18.37
N THR A 255 9.05 -25.26 -17.81
CA THR A 255 7.66 -25.54 -18.20
C THR A 255 6.76 -24.33 -17.95
N ALA A 256 6.89 -23.66 -16.79
CA ALA A 256 6.09 -22.45 -16.50
C ALA A 256 6.40 -21.32 -17.48
N GLN A 257 7.68 -21.09 -17.82
CA GLN A 257 8.12 -20.05 -18.75
C GLN A 257 7.56 -20.26 -20.16
N SER A 258 7.36 -21.50 -20.59
CA SER A 258 6.81 -21.79 -21.92
C SER A 258 5.39 -21.31 -22.15
N TYR A 259 4.65 -20.95 -21.07
CA TYR A 259 3.29 -20.41 -21.15
C TYR A 259 3.22 -18.92 -21.53
N SER A 260 4.33 -18.21 -21.55
CA SER A 260 4.41 -16.84 -22.05
C SER A 260 5.77 -16.55 -22.67
N ALA A 261 5.77 -16.17 -23.94
CA ALA A 261 6.98 -15.71 -24.60
C ALA A 261 7.49 -14.34 -24.10
N ASN A 262 6.62 -13.57 -23.45
CA ASN A 262 6.91 -12.19 -23.02
C ASN A 262 7.08 -12.07 -21.49
N TRP A 263 7.28 -13.18 -20.78
CA TRP A 263 7.48 -13.12 -19.35
C TRP A 263 8.73 -12.30 -18.99
N LYS A 264 8.61 -11.48 -17.95
CA LYS A 264 9.71 -10.69 -17.40
C LYS A 264 10.18 -11.22 -16.07
N THR A 265 9.25 -11.66 -15.24
CA THR A 265 9.59 -12.30 -13.97
C THR A 265 8.74 -13.54 -13.75
N LEU A 266 9.37 -14.58 -13.21
CA LEU A 266 8.75 -15.80 -12.74
C LEU A 266 8.97 -15.90 -11.24
N SER A 267 7.90 -15.97 -10.47
CA SER A 267 8.00 -16.12 -9.01
C SER A 267 7.21 -17.31 -8.51
N PHE A 268 7.76 -18.02 -7.53
CA PHE A 268 7.09 -19.14 -6.87
C PHE A 268 7.62 -19.35 -5.46
N SER A 269 6.80 -19.94 -4.60
CA SER A 269 7.25 -20.45 -3.32
C SER A 269 7.75 -21.88 -3.47
N LEU A 270 8.80 -22.23 -2.72
CA LEU A 270 9.24 -23.62 -2.65
C LEU A 270 8.09 -24.50 -2.16
N PRO A 271 7.89 -25.67 -2.77
CA PRO A 271 6.81 -26.55 -2.37
C PRO A 271 7.01 -27.03 -0.92
N ALA A 272 5.97 -26.97 -0.13
CA ALA A 272 5.98 -27.58 1.19
C ALA A 272 6.22 -29.11 1.06
N PRO A 273 6.87 -29.74 2.04
CA PRO A 273 7.05 -31.20 2.04
C PRO A 273 5.73 -31.94 1.79
N GLY A 274 5.71 -32.88 0.86
CA GLY A 274 4.52 -33.61 0.44
C GLY A 274 3.59 -32.90 -0.54
N ALA A 275 3.88 -31.68 -0.94
CA ALA A 275 3.11 -30.98 -1.96
C ALA A 275 3.27 -31.66 -3.34
N GLN A 276 2.14 -31.91 -4.01
CA GLN A 276 2.13 -32.56 -5.32
C GLN A 276 2.29 -31.57 -6.47
N ASN A 277 2.02 -30.30 -6.22
CA ASN A 277 2.03 -29.25 -7.24
C ASN A 277 2.84 -28.03 -6.78
N VAL A 278 3.39 -27.29 -7.73
CA VAL A 278 4.01 -25.97 -7.54
C VAL A 278 3.23 -24.97 -8.38
N THR A 279 2.95 -23.81 -7.79
CA THR A 279 2.28 -22.72 -8.49
C THR A 279 3.25 -21.59 -8.78
N PHE A 280 3.37 -21.26 -10.03
CA PHE A 280 4.20 -20.20 -10.55
C PHE A 280 3.36 -18.99 -10.91
N THR A 281 3.86 -17.80 -10.62
CA THR A 281 3.31 -16.53 -11.10
C THR A 281 4.24 -15.96 -12.18
N LEU A 282 3.75 -15.88 -13.40
CA LEU A 282 4.38 -15.19 -14.53
C LEU A 282 3.91 -13.74 -14.54
N ASP A 283 4.83 -12.80 -14.63
CA ASP A 283 4.55 -11.38 -14.80
C ASP A 283 5.18 -10.88 -16.10
N GLU A 284 4.38 -10.44 -17.05
CA GLU A 284 4.80 -9.86 -18.33
C GLU A 284 4.99 -8.35 -18.25
N GLY A 285 4.65 -7.76 -17.09
CA GLY A 285 4.70 -6.34 -16.83
C GLY A 285 5.92 -5.89 -16.06
N ASN A 286 5.77 -4.77 -15.40
CA ASN A 286 6.78 -4.19 -14.52
C ASN A 286 6.50 -4.46 -13.02
N GLY A 287 5.61 -5.42 -12.70
CA GLY A 287 5.17 -5.71 -11.34
C GLY A 287 4.05 -4.80 -10.82
N GLY A 288 3.68 -3.72 -11.52
CA GLY A 288 2.58 -2.79 -11.21
C GLY A 288 1.29 -3.04 -12.00
N GLU A 289 1.27 -4.04 -12.84
CA GLU A 289 0.24 -4.30 -13.83
C GLU A 289 -0.43 -5.66 -13.54
N PRO A 290 -1.48 -5.71 -12.70
CA PRO A 290 -2.10 -6.97 -12.29
C PRO A 290 -2.66 -7.78 -13.47
N GLN A 291 -3.10 -7.10 -14.54
CA GLN A 291 -3.63 -7.73 -15.74
C GLN A 291 -2.56 -8.48 -16.58
N LYS A 292 -1.29 -8.25 -16.32
CA LYS A 292 -0.16 -8.93 -16.96
C LYS A 292 0.39 -10.11 -16.15
N ARG A 293 -0.36 -10.54 -15.12
CA ARG A 293 0.04 -11.66 -14.26
C ARG A 293 -0.79 -12.90 -14.54
N HIS A 294 -0.10 -13.97 -14.84
CA HIS A 294 -0.66 -15.29 -15.10
C HIS A 294 -0.21 -16.27 -14.02
N THR A 295 -1.02 -17.27 -13.77
CA THR A 295 -0.69 -18.33 -12.80
C THR A 295 -0.62 -19.67 -13.52
N VAL A 296 0.46 -20.40 -13.33
CA VAL A 296 0.66 -21.75 -13.86
C VAL A 296 0.88 -22.71 -12.70
N THR A 297 0.06 -23.74 -12.58
CA THR A 297 0.24 -24.79 -11.58
C THR A 297 0.76 -26.05 -12.28
N ILE A 298 1.88 -26.59 -11.82
CA ILE A 298 2.58 -27.71 -12.42
C ILE A 298 2.68 -28.84 -11.42
N ASN A 299 2.41 -30.08 -11.88
CA ASN A 299 2.57 -31.27 -11.09
C ASN A 299 4.06 -31.64 -10.97
N ARG A 300 4.52 -31.88 -9.74
CA ARG A 300 5.93 -32.15 -9.43
C ARG A 300 6.45 -33.49 -9.95
N ILE A 301 5.57 -34.46 -10.21
CA ILE A 301 5.96 -35.78 -10.67
C ILE A 301 6.02 -35.80 -12.19
N SER A 302 4.97 -35.33 -12.87
CA SER A 302 4.88 -35.39 -14.31
C SER A 302 5.59 -34.24 -15.04
N GLY A 303 5.86 -33.14 -14.35
CA GLY A 303 6.32 -31.89 -14.94
C GLY A 303 5.28 -31.19 -15.83
N ALA A 304 4.05 -31.73 -15.91
CA ALA A 304 3.00 -31.19 -16.74
C ALA A 304 2.19 -30.13 -16.01
N ALA A 305 1.73 -29.11 -16.73
CA ALA A 305 0.83 -28.12 -16.16
C ALA A 305 -0.55 -28.75 -15.87
N VAL A 306 -1.01 -28.55 -14.63
CA VAL A 306 -2.33 -28.94 -14.15
C VAL A 306 -3.34 -27.84 -14.45
N ALA A 307 -2.90 -26.58 -14.36
CA ALA A 307 -3.73 -25.42 -14.66
C ALA A 307 -2.89 -24.24 -15.16
N TYR A 308 -3.43 -23.54 -16.14
CA TYR A 308 -2.97 -22.21 -16.56
C TYR A 308 -4.13 -21.25 -16.45
N VAL A 309 -3.98 -20.21 -15.64
CA VAL A 309 -5.02 -19.25 -15.37
C VAL A 309 -4.49 -17.85 -15.67
N PRO A 310 -4.71 -17.32 -16.89
CA PRO A 310 -4.42 -15.93 -17.19
C PRO A 310 -5.31 -15.00 -16.34
N PHE A 311 -4.91 -13.73 -16.21
CA PHE A 311 -5.67 -12.77 -15.44
C PHE A 311 -7.14 -12.65 -15.90
N THR A 312 -7.37 -12.70 -17.21
CA THR A 312 -8.69 -12.59 -17.83
C THR A 312 -9.65 -13.72 -17.47
N ASP A 313 -9.11 -14.90 -17.17
CA ASP A 313 -9.89 -16.11 -16.86
C ASP A 313 -10.18 -16.25 -15.37
N GLN A 314 -9.64 -15.33 -14.55
CA GLN A 314 -9.98 -15.25 -13.14
C GLN A 314 -11.38 -14.69 -12.95
N SER A 315 -12.04 -15.09 -11.86
CA SER A 315 -13.36 -14.54 -11.57
C SER A 315 -13.34 -13.01 -11.41
N PRO A 316 -14.43 -12.31 -11.73
CA PRO A 316 -14.50 -10.84 -11.65
C PRO A 316 -14.12 -10.29 -10.28
N GLY A 317 -14.49 -11.01 -9.20
CA GLY A 317 -14.15 -10.64 -7.84
C GLY A 317 -12.65 -10.72 -7.54
N VAL A 318 -11.98 -11.77 -8.03
CA VAL A 318 -10.53 -11.92 -7.91
C VAL A 318 -9.81 -10.84 -8.70
N GLN A 319 -10.25 -10.54 -9.93
CA GLN A 319 -9.70 -9.46 -10.74
C GLN A 319 -9.84 -8.11 -10.02
N ALA A 320 -11.04 -7.76 -9.57
CA ALA A 320 -11.31 -6.53 -8.82
C ALA A 320 -10.44 -6.44 -7.56
N ARG A 321 -10.34 -7.53 -6.77
CA ARG A 321 -9.53 -7.58 -5.56
C ARG A 321 -8.03 -7.38 -5.83
N ARG A 322 -7.52 -7.85 -6.96
CA ARG A 322 -6.13 -7.62 -7.38
C ARG A 322 -5.90 -6.16 -7.73
N TRP A 323 -6.84 -5.50 -8.42
CA TRP A 323 -6.76 -4.08 -8.76
C TRP A 323 -6.73 -3.15 -7.53
N VAL A 324 -7.39 -3.52 -6.42
CA VAL A 324 -7.46 -2.70 -5.20
C VAL A 324 -6.09 -2.20 -4.74
N ARG A 325 -5.07 -3.06 -4.76
CA ARG A 325 -3.70 -2.65 -4.35
C ARG A 325 -3.15 -1.56 -5.27
N PHE A 326 -3.23 -1.76 -6.56
CA PHE A 326 -2.62 -0.87 -7.54
C PHE A 326 -3.38 0.45 -7.68
N LEU A 327 -4.68 0.44 -7.40
CA LEU A 327 -5.48 1.65 -7.27
C LEU A 327 -5.08 2.44 -6.01
N HIS A 328 -4.87 1.74 -4.89
CA HIS A 328 -4.45 2.37 -3.64
C HIS A 328 -3.08 3.06 -3.76
N THR A 329 -2.13 2.43 -4.42
CA THR A 329 -0.78 2.95 -4.60
C THR A 329 -0.65 3.87 -5.81
N GLY A 330 -1.68 3.96 -6.65
CA GLY A 330 -1.67 4.71 -7.91
C GLY A 330 -0.95 3.98 -9.06
N GLU A 331 -0.32 2.84 -8.80
CA GLU A 331 0.43 2.06 -9.82
C GLU A 331 -0.45 1.63 -11.00
N ALA A 332 -1.76 1.54 -10.80
CA ALA A 332 -2.73 1.21 -11.86
C ALA A 332 -2.62 2.11 -13.11
N LEU A 333 -2.21 3.36 -12.94
CA LEU A 333 -1.97 4.33 -14.01
C LEU A 333 -0.48 4.63 -14.20
N GLY A 334 0.40 3.72 -13.81
CA GLY A 334 1.85 3.87 -13.91
C GLY A 334 2.39 5.05 -13.09
N LEU A 335 3.47 5.67 -13.56
CA LEU A 335 4.10 6.81 -12.87
C LEU A 335 3.16 7.99 -12.66
N THR A 336 2.28 8.28 -13.62
CA THR A 336 1.30 9.37 -13.50
C THR A 336 0.35 9.12 -12.33
N GLY A 337 -0.18 7.90 -12.22
CA GLY A 337 -1.06 7.54 -11.11
C GLY A 337 -0.35 7.56 -9.76
N GLN A 338 0.89 7.06 -9.69
CA GLN A 338 1.72 7.12 -8.48
C GLN A 338 1.96 8.58 -8.06
N THR A 339 2.32 9.45 -9.01
CA THR A 339 2.51 10.90 -8.74
C THR A 339 1.23 11.53 -8.21
N LEU A 340 0.08 11.25 -8.81
CA LEU A 340 -1.22 11.75 -8.34
C LEU A 340 -1.55 11.24 -6.94
N ALA A 341 -1.28 9.98 -6.64
CA ALA A 341 -1.48 9.40 -5.32
C ALA A 341 -0.55 10.03 -4.27
N GLY A 342 0.72 10.25 -4.61
CA GLY A 342 1.69 10.95 -3.77
C GLY A 342 1.30 12.40 -3.49
N LEU A 343 0.88 13.15 -4.53
CA LEU A 343 0.37 14.52 -4.38
C LEU A 343 -0.91 14.57 -3.54
N ALA A 344 -1.82 13.60 -3.70
CA ALA A 344 -3.02 13.50 -2.87
C ALA A 344 -2.67 13.21 -1.40
N SER A 345 -1.69 12.34 -1.15
CA SER A 345 -1.19 12.07 0.19
C SER A 345 -0.52 13.30 0.81
N ALA A 346 0.26 14.08 0.05
CA ALA A 346 0.83 15.33 0.50
C ALA A 346 -0.27 16.37 0.80
N ALA A 347 -1.28 16.48 -0.07
CA ALA A 347 -2.43 17.34 0.17
C ALA A 347 -3.22 16.91 1.42
N ALA A 348 -3.38 15.61 1.66
CA ALA A 348 -4.01 15.08 2.88
C ALA A 348 -3.24 15.48 4.14
N ALA A 349 -1.90 15.42 4.13
CA ALA A 349 -1.08 15.92 5.23
C ALA A 349 -1.31 17.42 5.49
N LEU A 350 -1.38 18.23 4.43
CA LEU A 350 -1.67 19.66 4.52
C LEU A 350 -3.11 19.93 4.98
N LEU A 351 -4.07 19.09 4.59
CA LEU A 351 -5.45 19.15 5.09
C LEU A 351 -5.52 18.92 6.59
N VAL A 352 -4.81 17.94 7.11
CA VAL A 352 -4.73 17.69 8.55
C VAL A 352 -4.07 18.87 9.25
N TRP A 353 -2.93 19.33 8.75
CA TRP A 353 -2.22 20.48 9.33
C TRP A 353 -3.10 21.73 9.41
N THR A 354 -3.71 22.12 8.29
CA THR A 354 -4.59 23.30 8.23
C THR A 354 -5.84 23.11 9.06
N GLY A 355 -6.44 21.91 9.07
CA GLY A 355 -7.60 21.57 9.87
C GLY A 355 -7.34 21.68 11.37
N LEU A 356 -6.25 21.07 11.85
CA LEU A 356 -5.84 21.15 13.27
C LEU A 356 -5.48 22.59 13.67
N SER A 357 -4.78 23.34 12.81
CA SER A 357 -4.47 24.75 13.03
C SER A 357 -5.74 25.59 13.21
N LEU A 358 -6.75 25.41 12.36
CA LEU A 358 -8.03 26.09 12.44
C LEU A 358 -8.82 25.68 13.70
N ALA A 359 -8.80 24.39 14.05
CA ALA A 359 -9.42 23.84 15.25
C ALA A 359 -8.81 24.46 16.52
N LEU A 360 -7.47 24.48 16.61
CA LEU A 360 -6.73 25.05 17.74
C LEU A 360 -7.04 26.54 17.93
N ARG A 361 -7.03 27.32 16.85
CA ARG A 361 -7.36 28.75 16.90
C ARG A 361 -8.81 29.00 17.32
N ARG A 362 -9.73 28.11 16.90
CA ARG A 362 -11.13 28.19 17.37
C ARG A 362 -11.24 27.90 18.84
N PHE A 363 -10.53 26.88 19.34
CA PHE A 363 -10.49 26.53 20.75
C PHE A 363 -9.90 27.66 21.61
N MET A 364 -8.78 28.25 21.20
CA MET A 364 -8.15 29.35 21.91
C MET A 364 -9.08 30.58 21.99
N ARG A 365 -9.75 30.94 20.89
CA ARG A 365 -10.73 32.05 20.89
C ARG A 365 -11.91 31.77 21.80
N TRP A 366 -12.41 30.54 21.85
CA TRP A 366 -13.47 30.15 22.76
C TRP A 366 -13.03 30.28 24.22
N ARG A 367 -11.84 29.82 24.57
CA ARG A 367 -11.27 29.90 25.93
C ARG A 367 -11.12 31.33 26.40
N VAL A 368 -10.59 32.23 25.55
CA VAL A 368 -10.46 33.67 25.90
C VAL A 368 -11.82 34.32 26.15
N ARG A 369 -12.83 33.98 25.35
CA ARG A 369 -14.20 34.52 25.58
C ARG A 369 -14.82 34.00 26.89
N ALA A 370 -14.64 32.74 27.21
CA ALA A 370 -15.09 32.16 28.46
C ALA A 370 -14.45 32.86 29.67
N ASN A 371 -13.13 33.05 29.66
CA ASN A 371 -12.44 33.76 30.75
C ASN A 371 -12.88 35.19 30.90
N ASN A 372 -13.14 35.94 29.83
CA ASN A 372 -13.61 37.31 29.88
C ASN A 372 -15.04 37.38 30.46
N SER A 373 -15.94 36.46 30.05
CA SER A 373 -17.31 36.42 30.62
C SER A 373 -17.31 36.11 32.11
N ASP A 374 -16.41 35.21 32.57
CA ASP A 374 -16.29 34.92 34.00
C ASP A 374 -15.74 36.12 34.81
N SER A 375 -14.79 36.87 34.23
CA SER A 375 -14.22 38.09 34.82
C SER A 375 -15.26 39.23 34.91
N GLU A 376 -16.07 39.41 33.86
CA GLU A 376 -17.17 40.40 33.85
C GLU A 376 -18.26 40.03 34.87
N ALA A 377 -18.62 38.75 34.97
CA ALA A 377 -19.60 38.28 35.97
C ALA A 377 -19.09 38.44 37.40
N ALA A 378 -17.79 38.22 37.65
CA ALA A 378 -17.17 38.46 38.95
C ALA A 378 -17.14 39.95 39.31
N ALA A 379 -16.81 40.84 38.38
CA ALA A 379 -16.81 42.28 38.57
C ALA A 379 -18.22 42.81 38.85
N GLN A 380 -19.26 42.32 38.17
CA GLN A 380 -20.66 42.70 38.43
C GLN A 380 -21.14 42.23 39.79
N ARG A 381 -20.72 41.07 40.29
CA ARG A 381 -21.08 40.61 41.66
C ARG A 381 -20.46 41.46 42.75
N ILE A 382 -19.24 41.96 42.57
CA ILE A 382 -18.57 42.86 43.51
C ILE A 382 -19.28 44.23 43.53
N SER A 383 -19.59 44.78 42.34
CA SER A 383 -20.31 46.07 42.20
C SER A 383 -21.78 46.07 42.71
N SER A 384 -22.38 44.89 42.83
CA SER A 384 -23.74 44.75 43.36
C SER A 384 -23.81 44.46 44.87
N ALA A 385 -22.65 44.30 45.52
CA ALA A 385 -22.55 44.03 46.96
C ALA A 385 -22.19 45.29 47.80
N ASP A 386 -21.81 46.39 47.14
CA ASP A 386 -21.64 47.72 47.67
C ASP A 386 -22.96 48.56 47.52
#